data_6fc04196709fa55c9d9a2d3ae37d758b
#
_entry.id   6fc04196709fa55c9d9a2d3ae37d758b
#
_cell.length_a   1.000
_cell.length_b   1.000
_cell.length_c   1.000
_cell.angle_alpha   90.00
_cell.angle_beta   90.00
_cell.angle_gamma   90.00
#
_symmetry.space_group_name_H-M   'P 1'
#
loop_
_entity.id
_entity.type
_entity.pdbx_description
1 polymer ?
#
loop_
_entity_poly.entity_id
_entity_poly.type
_entity_poly.pdbx_seq_one_letter_code
_entity_poly.pdbx_strand_id
1 'polypeptide(L)'
;MTEIEARKEAASRTARLNAVFAALADPTRRAIIERLSRGEARVTEVAEPFDMSLNAVSKHIHVLEASGVVERHRKGRDHILSVNTRSLDEVDGWIDRMRCYWEERLDTMEHLLRAQEGS
;
A
#
# COMPACT_ATOMS: atom_id res chain seq x y z
N MET A 1 18.02 12.86 18.01
CA MET A 1 18.05 11.50 17.43
C MET A 1 19.50 11.12 17.14
N THR A 2 19.93 9.96 17.61
CA THR A 2 21.27 9.46 17.31
C THR A 2 21.31 8.86 15.90
N GLU A 3 22.53 8.70 15.36
CA GLU A 3 22.72 8.07 14.05
C GLU A 3 22.17 6.63 14.02
N ILE A 4 22.35 5.89 15.11
CA ILE A 4 21.85 4.51 15.24
C ILE A 4 20.31 4.49 15.22
N GLU A 5 19.68 5.41 15.93
CA GLU A 5 18.22 5.54 15.95
C GLU A 5 17.67 5.91 14.56
N ALA A 6 18.34 6.83 13.86
CA ALA A 6 17.97 7.22 12.51
C ALA A 6 18.06 6.05 11.53
N ARG A 7 19.10 5.22 11.64
CA ARG A 7 19.26 4.01 10.82
C ARG A 7 18.18 2.97 11.09
N LYS A 8 17.85 2.75 12.37
CA LYS A 8 16.79 1.82 12.78
C LYS A 8 15.44 2.27 12.23
N GLU A 9 15.14 3.54 12.31
CA GLU A 9 13.89 4.10 11.81
C GLU A 9 13.80 3.99 10.29
N ALA A 10 14.89 4.27 9.57
CA ALA A 10 14.95 4.12 8.12
C ALA A 10 14.74 2.67 7.71
N ALA A 11 15.37 1.71 8.39
CA ALA A 11 15.20 0.28 8.14
C ALA A 11 13.76 -0.16 8.42
N SER A 12 13.15 0.36 9.48
CA SER A 12 11.75 0.08 9.83
C SER A 12 10.78 0.60 8.78
N ARG A 13 11.02 1.81 8.27
CA ARG A 13 10.21 2.38 7.15
C ARG A 13 10.32 1.54 5.90
N THR A 14 11.51 1.10 5.56
CA THR A 14 11.74 0.23 4.39
C THR A 14 11.01 -1.10 4.55
N ALA A 15 11.06 -1.70 5.74
CA ALA A 15 10.35 -2.95 6.01
C ALA A 15 8.84 -2.79 5.89
N ARG A 16 8.28 -1.69 6.40
CA ARG A 16 6.84 -1.41 6.28
C ARG A 16 6.44 -1.19 4.82
N LEU A 17 7.23 -0.43 4.09
CA LEU A 17 7.01 -0.17 2.67
C LEU A 17 7.02 -1.47 1.86
N ASN A 18 8.00 -2.34 2.11
CA ASN A 18 8.11 -3.64 1.45
C ASN A 18 6.91 -4.53 1.75
N ALA A 19 6.46 -4.54 3.01
CA ALA A 19 5.29 -5.33 3.41
C ALA A 19 4.02 -4.88 2.69
N VAL A 20 3.83 -3.57 2.56
CA VAL A 20 2.67 -3.03 1.84
C VAL A 20 2.77 -3.36 0.34
N PHE A 21 3.91 -3.17 -0.29
CA PHE A 21 4.09 -3.53 -1.70
C PHE A 21 3.83 -5.02 -1.95
N ALA A 22 4.35 -5.89 -1.08
CA ALA A 22 4.11 -7.33 -1.19
C ALA A 22 2.62 -7.67 -1.06
N ALA A 23 1.94 -7.03 -0.12
CA ALA A 23 0.50 -7.23 0.06
C ALA A 23 -0.30 -6.78 -1.17
N LEU A 24 0.10 -5.68 -1.80
CA LEU A 24 -0.57 -5.13 -2.98
C LEU A 24 -0.22 -5.86 -4.29
N ALA A 25 0.78 -6.72 -4.28
CA ALA A 25 1.24 -7.42 -5.48
C ALA A 25 0.27 -8.49 -5.99
N ASP A 26 -0.68 -8.92 -5.19
CA ASP A 26 -1.65 -9.96 -5.55
C ASP A 26 -3.00 -9.35 -5.96
N PRO A 27 -3.59 -9.79 -7.09
CA PRO A 27 -4.85 -9.20 -7.57
C PRO A 27 -6.03 -9.47 -6.63
N THR A 28 -6.08 -10.64 -5.97
CA THR A 28 -7.14 -10.95 -5.00
C THR A 28 -7.07 -10.01 -3.81
N ARG A 29 -5.87 -9.75 -3.30
CA ARG A 29 -5.68 -8.82 -2.19
C ARG A 29 -6.07 -7.39 -2.57
N ARG A 30 -5.73 -6.95 -3.79
CA ARG A 30 -6.18 -5.63 -4.27
C ARG A 30 -7.71 -5.55 -4.36
N ALA A 31 -8.35 -6.63 -4.82
CA ALA A 31 -9.82 -6.67 -4.89
C ALA A 31 -10.47 -6.61 -3.51
N ILE A 32 -9.86 -7.23 -2.50
CA ILE A 32 -10.31 -7.13 -1.11
C ILE A 32 -10.23 -5.68 -0.62
N ILE A 33 -9.12 -5.00 -0.87
CA ILE A 33 -8.94 -3.60 -0.50
C ILE A 33 -9.99 -2.73 -1.18
N GLU A 34 -10.22 -2.93 -2.47
CA GLU A 34 -11.23 -2.20 -3.23
C GLU A 34 -12.62 -2.39 -2.65
N ARG A 35 -12.95 -3.63 -2.26
CA ARG A 35 -14.22 -3.91 -1.59
C ARG A 35 -14.35 -3.14 -0.27
N LEU A 36 -13.31 -3.16 0.55
CA LEU A 36 -13.30 -2.49 1.85
C LEU A 36 -13.23 -0.97 1.72
N SER A 37 -12.78 -0.45 0.59
CA SER A 37 -12.77 1.00 0.33
C SER A 37 -14.18 1.56 0.17
N ARG A 38 -15.16 0.72 -0.09
CA ARG A 38 -16.59 1.10 -0.15
C ARG A 38 -17.26 1.07 1.22
N GLY A 39 -16.59 0.52 2.21
CA GLY A 39 -17.06 0.45 3.59
C GLY A 39 -16.55 -0.80 4.28
N GLU A 40 -16.49 -0.74 5.60
CA GLU A 40 -16.11 -1.90 6.40
C GLU A 40 -17.07 -3.07 6.17
N ALA A 41 -16.59 -4.28 6.35
CA ALA A 41 -17.37 -5.48 6.10
C ALA A 41 -16.89 -6.65 6.96
N ARG A 42 -17.77 -7.61 7.18
CA ARG A 42 -17.43 -8.86 7.83
C ARG A 42 -16.60 -9.73 6.89
N VAL A 43 -15.77 -10.59 7.46
CA VAL A 43 -14.93 -11.53 6.69
C VAL A 43 -15.77 -12.33 5.67
N THR A 44 -16.94 -12.81 6.08
CA THR A 44 -17.84 -13.58 5.20
C THR A 44 -18.37 -12.74 4.03
N GLU A 45 -18.66 -11.46 4.27
CA GLU A 45 -19.11 -10.56 3.21
C GLU A 45 -17.99 -10.27 2.20
N VAL A 46 -16.77 -10.11 2.68
CA VAL A 46 -15.60 -9.90 1.83
C VAL A 46 -15.32 -11.13 0.97
N ALA A 47 -15.51 -12.32 1.53
CA ALA A 47 -15.23 -13.58 0.83
C ALA A 47 -16.28 -13.94 -0.23
N GLU A 48 -17.52 -13.46 -0.09
CA GLU A 48 -18.66 -13.86 -0.91
C GLU A 48 -18.44 -13.76 -2.43
N PRO A 49 -17.90 -12.64 -2.97
CA PRO A 49 -17.74 -12.50 -4.42
C PRO A 49 -16.60 -13.31 -5.03
N PHE A 50 -15.76 -13.95 -4.21
CA PHE A 50 -14.60 -14.69 -4.72
C PHE A 50 -14.92 -16.16 -4.91
N ASP A 51 -14.49 -16.71 -6.04
CA ASP A 51 -14.55 -18.14 -6.32
C ASP A 51 -13.36 -18.86 -5.67
N MET A 52 -13.36 -18.83 -4.35
CA MET A 52 -12.28 -19.36 -3.51
C MET A 52 -12.88 -19.86 -2.21
N SER A 53 -12.21 -20.79 -1.55
CA SER A 53 -12.62 -21.19 -0.20
C SER A 53 -12.46 -20.02 0.78
N LEU A 54 -13.28 -20.04 1.83
CA LEU A 54 -13.16 -19.08 2.91
C LEU A 54 -11.75 -19.08 3.52
N ASN A 55 -11.16 -20.27 3.62
CA ASN A 55 -9.81 -20.44 4.13
C ASN A 55 -8.76 -19.74 3.26
N ALA A 56 -8.90 -19.84 1.93
CA ALA A 56 -8.01 -19.15 0.99
C ALA A 56 -8.14 -17.64 1.09
N VAL A 57 -9.37 -17.13 1.17
CA VAL A 57 -9.62 -15.68 1.36
C VAL A 57 -9.04 -15.22 2.69
N SER A 58 -9.22 -16.00 3.76
CA SER A 58 -8.67 -15.68 5.09
C SER A 58 -7.15 -15.55 5.07
N LYS A 59 -6.44 -16.37 4.29
CA LYS A 59 -4.99 -16.24 4.14
C LYS A 59 -4.59 -14.93 3.51
N HIS A 60 -5.31 -14.48 2.50
CA HIS A 60 -5.09 -13.17 1.89
C HIS A 60 -5.35 -12.04 2.89
N ILE A 61 -6.40 -12.17 3.69
CA ILE A 61 -6.73 -11.19 4.73
C ILE A 61 -5.60 -11.12 5.76
N HIS A 62 -5.05 -12.25 6.17
CA HIS A 62 -3.91 -12.29 7.11
C HIS A 62 -2.69 -11.54 6.58
N VAL A 63 -2.37 -11.69 5.30
CA VAL A 63 -1.27 -10.95 4.68
C VAL A 63 -1.54 -9.44 4.74
N LEU A 64 -2.76 -9.02 4.43
CA LEU A 64 -3.16 -7.61 4.49
C LEU A 64 -3.13 -7.06 5.92
N GLU A 65 -3.55 -7.85 6.90
CA GLU A 65 -3.47 -7.45 8.30
C GLU A 65 -2.01 -7.32 8.78
N ALA A 66 -1.17 -8.27 8.40
CA ALA A 66 0.26 -8.25 8.76
C ALA A 66 1.00 -7.05 8.18
N SER A 67 0.60 -6.60 6.99
CA SER A 67 1.16 -5.41 6.34
C SER A 67 0.64 -4.09 6.93
N GLY A 68 -0.42 -4.15 7.72
CA GLY A 68 -1.08 -2.98 8.29
C GLY A 68 -2.12 -2.31 7.38
N VAL A 69 -2.32 -2.82 6.16
CA VAL A 69 -3.29 -2.24 5.20
C VAL A 69 -4.72 -2.47 5.66
N VAL A 70 -4.98 -3.61 6.28
CA VAL A 70 -6.30 -3.96 6.79
C VAL A 70 -6.22 -4.12 8.31
N GLU A 71 -7.20 -3.60 8.99
CA GLU A 71 -7.38 -3.74 10.43
C GLU A 71 -8.63 -4.58 10.69
N ARG A 72 -8.55 -5.40 11.72
CA ARG A 72 -9.68 -6.19 12.18
C ARG A 72 -10.10 -5.70 13.55
N HIS A 73 -11.39 -5.47 13.73
CA HIS A 73 -11.95 -5.18 15.04
C HIS A 73 -13.19 -6.02 15.27
N ARG A 74 -13.51 -6.21 16.53
CA ARG A 74 -14.61 -7.05 16.93
C ARG A 74 -15.83 -6.19 17.30
N LYS A 75 -16.98 -6.54 16.70
CA LYS A 75 -18.28 -5.98 17.05
C LYS A 75 -19.20 -7.13 17.45
N GLY A 76 -19.40 -7.32 18.76
CA GLY A 76 -20.12 -8.49 19.25
C GLY A 76 -19.38 -9.77 18.88
N ARG A 77 -20.01 -10.64 18.10
CA ARG A 77 -19.43 -11.90 17.62
C ARG A 77 -18.77 -11.78 16.24
N ASP A 78 -18.97 -10.66 15.58
CA ASP A 78 -18.47 -10.45 14.22
C ASP A 78 -17.07 -9.85 14.21
N HIS A 79 -16.27 -10.33 13.27
CA HIS A 79 -14.99 -9.73 12.92
C HIS A 79 -15.20 -8.79 11.74
N ILE A 80 -14.96 -7.51 11.96
CA ILE A 80 -15.14 -6.44 10.97
C ILE A 80 -13.78 -6.02 10.45
N LEU A 81 -13.66 -5.94 9.14
CA LEU A 81 -12.44 -5.51 8.46
C LEU A 81 -12.61 -4.09 7.92
N SER A 82 -11.56 -3.31 8.02
CA SER A 82 -11.51 -1.96 7.46
C SER A 82 -10.12 -1.67 6.91
N VAL A 83 -10.04 -0.74 5.96
CA VAL A 83 -8.76 -0.31 5.40
C VAL A 83 -8.13 0.73 6.33
N ASN A 84 -6.86 0.55 6.63
CA ASN A 84 -6.05 1.55 7.32
C ASN A 84 -5.30 2.38 6.27
N THR A 85 -5.83 3.55 5.95
CA THR A 85 -5.26 4.42 4.92
C THR A 85 -3.88 4.96 5.28
N ARG A 86 -3.54 5.04 6.57
CA ARG A 86 -2.23 5.50 7.03
C ARG A 86 -1.10 4.58 6.56
N SER A 87 -1.38 3.28 6.44
CA SER A 87 -0.40 2.30 5.96
C SER A 87 0.01 2.59 4.51
N LEU A 88 -0.83 3.28 3.75
CA LEU A 88 -0.59 3.63 2.36
C LEU A 88 0.19 4.95 2.22
N ASP A 89 0.34 5.72 3.28
CA ASP A 89 1.00 7.03 3.24
C ASP A 89 2.46 6.92 2.81
N GLU A 90 3.18 5.90 3.28
CA GLU A 90 4.58 5.68 2.90
C GLU A 90 4.71 5.30 1.43
N VAL A 91 3.77 4.50 0.91
CA VAL A 91 3.71 4.15 -0.52
C VAL A 91 3.42 5.39 -1.35
N ASP A 92 2.44 6.17 -0.94
CA ASP A 92 2.08 7.41 -1.62
C ASP A 92 3.25 8.39 -1.65
N GLY A 93 3.93 8.56 -0.53
CA GLY A 93 5.12 9.40 -0.42
C GLY A 93 6.25 8.91 -1.32
N TRP A 94 6.47 7.61 -1.40
CA TRP A 94 7.49 7.04 -2.28
C TRP A 94 7.17 7.28 -3.76
N ILE A 95 5.93 7.03 -4.16
CA ILE A 95 5.47 7.26 -5.54
C ILE A 95 5.62 8.74 -5.89
N ASP A 96 5.23 9.61 -4.98
CA ASP A 96 5.31 11.06 -5.18
C ASP A 96 6.75 11.52 -5.39
N ARG A 97 7.69 11.01 -4.57
CA ARG A 97 9.12 11.31 -4.74
C ARG A 97 9.66 10.82 -6.08
N MET A 98 9.23 9.63 -6.50
CA MET A 98 9.65 9.07 -7.80
C MET A 98 9.10 9.90 -8.96
N ARG A 99 7.85 10.31 -8.85
CA ARG A 99 7.21 11.17 -9.86
C ARG A 99 7.93 12.51 -9.98
N CYS A 100 8.20 13.19 -8.87
CA CYS A 100 8.93 14.46 -8.85
C CYS A 100 10.34 14.31 -9.42
N TYR A 101 11.03 13.23 -9.05
CA TYR A 101 12.38 12.95 -9.55
C TYR A 101 12.40 12.78 -11.08
N TRP A 102 11.46 12.04 -11.63
CA TRP A 102 11.37 11.84 -13.07
C TRP A 102 10.93 13.11 -13.80
N GLU A 103 10.01 13.86 -13.25
CA GLU A 103 9.56 15.13 -13.81
C GLU A 103 10.71 16.13 -13.90
N GLU A 104 11.52 16.26 -12.85
CA GLU A 104 12.70 17.11 -12.86
C GLU A 104 13.69 16.71 -13.95
N ARG A 105 13.92 15.43 -14.12
CA ARG A 105 14.81 14.91 -15.16
C ARG A 105 14.30 15.20 -16.55
N LEU A 106 13.02 15.00 -16.77
CA LEU A 106 12.38 15.32 -18.06
C LEU A 106 12.44 16.81 -18.37
N ASP A 107 12.17 17.65 -17.39
CA ASP A 107 12.28 19.10 -17.53
C ASP A 107 13.70 19.52 -17.88
N THR A 108 14.70 18.95 -17.24
CA THR A 108 16.10 19.22 -17.53
C THR A 108 16.45 18.83 -18.96
N MET A 109 16.02 17.67 -19.40
CA MET A 109 16.25 17.20 -20.79
C MET A 109 15.58 18.12 -21.79
N GLU A 110 14.35 18.51 -21.55
CA GLU A 110 13.61 19.43 -22.41
C GLU A 110 14.31 20.77 -22.51
N HIS A 111 14.77 21.30 -21.38
CA HIS A 111 15.50 22.56 -21.33
C HIS A 111 16.82 22.48 -22.14
N LEU A 112 17.55 21.40 -22.02
CA LEU A 112 18.79 21.20 -22.78
C LEU A 112 18.53 21.10 -24.29
N LEU A 113 17.47 20.40 -24.68
CA LEU A 113 17.07 20.30 -26.08
C LEU A 113 16.67 21.65 -26.66
N ARG A 114 15.94 22.45 -25.94
CA ARG A 114 15.55 23.82 -26.36
C ARG A 114 16.78 24.71 -26.50
N ALA A 115 17.74 24.59 -25.60
CA ALA A 115 18.98 25.37 -25.68
C ALA A 115 19.78 25.02 -26.95
N GLN A 116 19.78 23.76 -27.37
CA GLN A 116 20.42 23.33 -28.62
C GLN A 116 19.69 23.85 -29.86
N GLU A 117 18.37 23.88 -29.83
CA GLU A 117 17.56 24.40 -30.92
C GLU A 117 17.67 25.90 -31.08
N GLY A 118 17.92 26.62 -29.99
CA GLY A 118 18.05 28.04 -29.96
C GLY A 118 19.41 28.59 -30.39
N SER A 119 20.36 27.72 -30.66
CA SER A 119 21.70 28.09 -31.15
C SER A 119 21.87 27.75 -32.67
#